data_f9c3f2bbaf0edd791ebaf0f308fd8616
#
_entry.id   f9c3f2bbaf0edd791ebaf0f308fd8616
#
_cell.length_a   1.000
_cell.length_b   1.000
_cell.length_c   1.000
_cell.angle_alpha   90.00
_cell.angle_beta   90.00
_cell.angle_gamma   90.00
#
_symmetry.space_group_name_H-M   'P 1'
#
loop_
_entity.id
_entity.type
_entity.pdbx_description
1 polymer ?
#
loop_
_entity_poly.entity_id
_entity_poly.type
_entity_poly.pdbx_seq_one_letter_code
_entity_poly.pdbx_strand_id
1 'polypeptide(L)'
;KGGINAWTSAGNSVEKIQSITPQEFADKIKAGKQNVLDVRKTSEYESAHVKGAELSELAALSKNLNKLDKQKTYLIHCAGGYRSMIAASMLKAKGFENPVNVYGGFNQIKNTSAPIEVSAEASA
;
A
#
# COMPACT_ATOMS: atom_id res chain seq x y z
N LYS A 1 18.91 -5.77 -24.18
CA LYS A 1 18.88 -5.63 -23.82
C LYS A 1 18.91 -5.61 -23.58
N GLY A 2 18.65 -5.63 -23.75
CA GLY A 2 18.65 -5.39 -23.21
C GLY A 2 18.21 -5.61 -22.98
N GLY A 3 18.00 -5.90 -23.13
CA GLY A 3 17.65 -5.86 -22.69
C GLY A 3 17.00 -6.08 -22.44
N ILE A 4 17.00 -6.57 -22.41
CA ILE A 4 16.42 -6.44 -21.86
C ILE A 4 16.31 -5.90 -21.32
N ASN A 5 16.60 -5.25 -21.34
CA ASN A 5 16.51 -4.48 -20.77
C ASN A 5 16.21 -3.56 -21.07
N ALA A 6 16.29 -3.74 -21.92
CA ALA A 6 15.97 -2.48 -22.23
C ALA A 6 14.63 -2.33 -22.41
N TRP A 7 14.05 -3.30 -22.83
CA TRP A 7 12.77 -3.17 -22.93
C TRP A 7 12.12 -2.70 -21.88
N THR A 8 12.73 -2.82 -21.33
CA THR A 8 12.24 -2.54 -20.32
C THR A 8 12.00 -1.25 -20.20
N SER A 9 12.50 -0.48 -20.94
CA SER A 9 12.47 0.78 -20.50
C SER A 9 11.11 1.26 -20.25
N ALA A 10 10.21 1.12 -21.12
CA ALA A 10 8.93 1.65 -20.87
C ALA A 10 8.18 0.86 -19.85
N GLY A 11 8.21 -0.39 -19.95
CA GLY A 11 7.48 -1.20 -19.04
C GLY A 11 8.19 -1.39 -17.78
N ASN A 12 9.41 -0.95 -17.74
CA ASN A 12 10.16 -1.23 -16.63
C ASN A 12 9.78 -0.57 -15.39
N SER A 13 9.00 0.47 -15.41
CA SER A 13 8.63 1.16 -14.19
C SER A 13 7.90 0.23 -13.23
N VAL A 14 7.17 -0.73 -13.76
CA VAL A 14 6.45 -1.68 -12.92
C VAL A 14 7.43 -2.53 -12.13
N GLU A 15 8.54 -2.86 -12.75
CA GLU A 15 9.53 -3.70 -12.11
C GLU A 15 10.29 -2.98 -11.03
N LYS A 16 10.14 -1.66 -10.96
CA LYS A 16 10.85 -0.87 -9.99
C LYS A 16 10.03 -0.61 -8.74
N ILE A 17 8.89 -1.27 -8.57
CA ILE A 17 8.08 -1.08 -7.38
C ILE A 17 8.81 -1.69 -6.19
N GLN A 18 9.07 -0.87 -5.21
CA GLN A 18 9.70 -1.32 -3.97
C GLN A 18 8.67 -2.09 -3.15
N SER A 19 9.11 -3.16 -2.52
CA SER A 19 8.24 -3.94 -1.63
C SER A 19 8.94 -4.19 -0.32
N ILE A 20 8.16 -4.20 0.76
CA ILE A 20 8.69 -4.47 2.09
C ILE A 20 7.88 -5.57 2.75
N THR A 21 8.47 -6.22 3.74
CA THR A 21 7.79 -7.29 4.45
C THR A 21 6.83 -6.71 5.49
N PRO A 22 5.89 -7.52 6.00
CA PRO A 22 5.00 -7.04 7.06
C PRO A 22 5.76 -6.59 8.30
N GLN A 23 6.87 -7.26 8.63
CA GLN A 23 7.66 -6.87 9.78
C GLN A 23 8.35 -5.54 9.56
N GLU A 24 8.89 -5.33 8.36
CA GLU A 24 9.49 -4.04 8.02
C GLU A 24 8.46 -2.93 8.09
N PHE A 25 7.24 -3.21 7.62
CA PHE A 25 6.14 -2.27 7.71
C PHE A 25 5.85 -1.90 9.16
N ALA A 26 5.73 -2.92 10.03
CA ALA A 26 5.46 -2.69 11.44
C ALA A 26 6.56 -1.85 12.09
N ASP A 27 7.81 -2.14 11.74
CA ASP A 27 8.94 -1.40 12.29
C ASP A 27 8.90 0.06 11.87
N LYS A 28 8.55 0.33 10.61
CA LYS A 28 8.46 1.70 10.13
C LYS A 28 7.34 2.47 10.82
N ILE A 29 6.19 1.82 11.02
CA ILE A 29 5.06 2.45 11.69
C ILE A 29 5.42 2.82 13.12
N LYS A 30 6.12 1.93 13.81
CA LYS A 30 6.51 2.18 15.21
C LYS A 30 7.62 3.21 15.32
N ALA A 31 8.44 3.34 14.30
CA ALA A 31 9.54 4.30 14.31
C ALA A 31 9.09 5.74 14.10
N GLY A 32 7.94 5.94 13.47
CA GLY A 32 7.44 7.28 13.23
C GLY A 32 6.23 7.27 12.32
N LYS A 33 5.75 8.47 12.03
CA LYS A 33 4.55 8.62 11.21
C LYS A 33 4.85 8.22 9.77
N GLN A 34 3.95 7.43 9.19
CA GLN A 34 4.06 6.99 7.81
C GLN A 34 2.75 7.29 7.08
N ASN A 35 2.82 7.40 5.76
CA ASN A 35 1.62 7.57 4.93
C ASN A 35 1.22 6.18 4.47
N VAL A 36 0.15 5.64 5.01
CA VAL A 36 -0.30 4.29 4.71
C VAL A 36 -1.60 4.35 3.92
N LEU A 37 -1.64 3.65 2.79
CA LEU A 37 -2.85 3.52 1.99
C LEU A 37 -3.37 2.10 2.10
N ASP A 38 -4.62 1.99 2.51
CA ASP A 38 -5.32 0.71 2.57
C ASP A 38 -6.23 0.67 1.35
N VAL A 39 -5.93 -0.21 0.39
CA VAL A 39 -6.70 -0.26 -0.85
C VAL A 39 -7.73 -1.38 -0.85
N ARG A 40 -8.07 -1.88 0.34
CA ARG A 40 -9.13 -2.87 0.50
C ARG A 40 -10.49 -2.17 0.37
N LYS A 41 -11.55 -2.97 0.46
CA LYS A 41 -12.90 -2.42 0.43
C LYS A 41 -13.22 -1.72 1.75
N THR A 42 -14.18 -0.81 1.70
CA THR A 42 -14.59 -0.07 2.88
C THR A 42 -14.98 -0.99 4.03
N SER A 43 -15.71 -2.06 3.75
CA SER A 43 -16.12 -2.98 4.81
C SER A 43 -14.94 -3.66 5.48
N GLU A 44 -13.92 -3.99 4.72
CA GLU A 44 -12.72 -4.57 5.30
C GLU A 44 -12.00 -3.58 6.20
N TYR A 45 -11.88 -2.34 5.73
CA TYR A 45 -11.24 -1.28 6.49
C TYR A 45 -11.99 -1.00 7.79
N GLU A 46 -13.32 -0.96 7.71
CA GLU A 46 -14.11 -0.64 8.89
C GLU A 46 -14.05 -1.73 9.95
N SER A 47 -13.88 -2.98 9.54
CA SER A 47 -13.74 -4.05 10.51
C SER A 47 -12.48 -3.92 11.33
N ALA A 48 -11.36 -3.69 10.66
CA ALA A 48 -10.07 -3.50 11.32
C ALA A 48 -9.11 -2.92 10.30
N HIS A 49 -8.26 -2.02 10.73
CA HIS A 49 -7.27 -1.42 9.83
C HIS A 49 -6.06 -0.95 10.63
N VAL A 50 -4.96 -0.71 9.95
CA VAL A 50 -3.77 -0.18 10.58
C VAL A 50 -4.08 1.22 11.08
N LYS A 51 -3.70 1.49 12.33
CA LYS A 51 -3.96 2.80 12.92
C LYS A 51 -3.30 3.90 12.07
N GLY A 52 -4.09 4.87 11.69
CA GLY A 52 -3.59 5.97 10.87
C GLY A 52 -3.61 5.73 9.38
N ALA A 53 -4.00 4.53 8.94
CA ALA A 53 -4.08 4.24 7.51
C ALA A 53 -5.26 4.98 6.87
N GLU A 54 -5.05 5.45 5.67
CA GLU A 54 -6.08 6.12 4.90
C GLU A 54 -6.69 5.12 3.93
N LEU A 55 -8.02 5.06 3.91
CA LEU A 55 -8.71 4.16 2.99
C LEU A 55 -8.76 4.78 1.60
N SER A 56 -8.36 4.01 0.61
CA SER A 56 -8.49 4.41 -0.79
C SER A 56 -8.73 3.15 -1.60
N GLU A 57 -10.00 2.74 -1.70
CA GLU A 57 -10.34 1.51 -2.41
C GLU A 57 -9.71 1.49 -3.80
N LEU A 58 -9.20 0.33 -4.19
CA LEU A 58 -8.54 0.20 -5.48
C LEU A 58 -9.45 0.65 -6.63
N ALA A 59 -10.73 0.32 -6.57
CA ALA A 59 -11.67 0.67 -7.63
C ALA A 59 -11.86 2.18 -7.78
N ALA A 60 -11.62 2.93 -6.73
CA ALA A 60 -11.78 4.38 -6.75
C ALA A 60 -10.44 5.11 -6.78
N LEU A 61 -9.34 4.39 -6.79
CA LEU A 61 -8.03 5.01 -6.64
C LEU A 61 -7.75 6.04 -7.74
N SER A 62 -8.07 5.71 -8.97
CA SER A 62 -7.79 6.63 -10.08
C SER A 62 -8.53 7.96 -9.94
N LYS A 63 -9.67 7.94 -9.27
CA LYS A 63 -10.44 9.16 -9.05
C LYS A 63 -9.91 9.99 -7.89
N ASN A 64 -9.12 9.37 -7.03
CA ASN A 64 -8.64 10.03 -5.81
C ASN A 64 -7.18 10.41 -5.87
N LEU A 65 -6.53 10.22 -7.02
CA LEU A 65 -5.09 10.47 -7.12
C LEU A 65 -4.72 11.91 -6.80
N ASN A 66 -5.59 12.85 -7.15
CA ASN A 66 -5.29 14.26 -6.90
C ASN A 66 -5.34 14.62 -5.42
N LYS A 67 -5.83 13.73 -4.57
CA LYS A 67 -5.84 13.95 -3.13
C LYS A 67 -4.55 13.50 -2.49
N LEU A 68 -3.69 12.84 -3.25
CA LEU A 68 -2.43 12.31 -2.75
C LEU A 68 -1.28 13.19 -3.24
N ASP A 69 -0.18 13.15 -2.49
CA ASP A 69 1.00 13.93 -2.81
C ASP A 69 2.02 13.05 -3.53
N LYS A 70 2.32 13.38 -4.77
CA LYS A 70 3.22 12.57 -5.59
C LYS A 70 4.63 12.48 -5.04
N GLN A 71 5.01 13.44 -4.22
CA GLN A 71 6.36 13.48 -3.67
C GLN A 71 6.50 12.70 -2.36
N LYS A 72 5.39 12.26 -1.79
CA LYS A 72 5.44 11.50 -0.54
C LYS A 72 5.61 10.02 -0.80
N THR A 73 6.16 9.34 0.20
CA THR A 73 6.24 7.88 0.20
C THR A 73 4.93 7.34 0.73
N TYR A 74 4.33 6.40 0.02
CA TYR A 74 3.12 5.73 0.48
C TYR A 74 3.38 4.25 0.66
N LEU A 75 3.04 3.73 1.85
CA LEU A 75 3.10 2.30 2.13
C LEU A 75 1.72 1.75 1.83
N ILE A 76 1.61 0.89 0.85
CA ILE A 76 0.33 0.46 0.29
C ILE A 76 0.10 -1.00 0.58
N HIS A 77 -1.03 -1.33 1.20
CA HIS A 77 -1.37 -2.71 1.46
C HIS A 77 -2.82 -3.01 1.11
N CYS A 78 -3.09 -4.29 0.89
CA CYS A 78 -4.45 -4.79 0.74
C CYS A 78 -4.61 -5.97 1.69
N ALA A 79 -5.51 -6.89 1.41
CA ALA A 79 -5.70 -8.04 2.30
C ALA A 79 -4.58 -9.07 2.12
N GLY A 80 -4.31 -9.46 0.88
CA GLY A 80 -3.34 -10.52 0.60
C GLY A 80 -2.11 -10.12 -0.20
N GLY A 81 -2.01 -8.86 -0.59
CA GLY A 81 -0.82 -8.36 -1.28
C GLY A 81 -0.98 -8.21 -2.78
N TYR A 82 -2.09 -8.64 -3.35
CA TYR A 82 -2.27 -8.56 -4.80
C TYR A 82 -2.78 -7.20 -5.26
N ARG A 83 -3.85 -6.70 -4.63
CA ARG A 83 -4.42 -5.40 -4.99
C ARG A 83 -3.43 -4.26 -4.73
N SER A 84 -2.61 -4.40 -3.71
CA SER A 84 -1.64 -3.35 -3.37
C SER A 84 -0.56 -3.23 -4.42
N MET A 85 -0.16 -4.34 -5.04
CA MET A 85 0.82 -4.27 -6.13
C MET A 85 0.23 -3.53 -7.33
N ILE A 86 -1.04 -3.80 -7.64
CA ILE A 86 -1.73 -3.08 -8.72
C ILE A 86 -1.79 -1.59 -8.40
N ALA A 87 -2.16 -1.26 -7.15
CA ALA A 87 -2.25 0.14 -6.75
C ALA A 87 -0.90 0.84 -6.83
N ALA A 88 0.16 0.19 -6.37
CA ALA A 88 1.48 0.77 -6.43
C ALA A 88 1.92 1.02 -7.86
N SER A 89 1.60 0.09 -8.76
CA SER A 89 1.93 0.24 -10.18
C SER A 89 1.17 1.41 -10.79
N MET A 90 -0.10 1.57 -10.42
CA MET A 90 -0.90 2.69 -10.90
C MET A 90 -0.31 4.03 -10.46
N LEU A 91 0.08 4.11 -9.19
CA LEU A 91 0.69 5.34 -8.68
C LEU A 91 2.00 5.65 -9.38
N LYS A 92 2.81 4.63 -9.59
CA LYS A 92 4.10 4.82 -10.26
C LYS A 92 3.88 5.33 -11.69
N ALA A 93 2.90 4.77 -12.37
CA ALA A 93 2.59 5.19 -13.75
C ALA A 93 2.08 6.63 -13.80
N LYS A 94 1.50 7.12 -12.71
CA LYS A 94 0.99 8.49 -12.64
C LYS A 94 2.00 9.48 -12.06
N GLY A 95 3.24 9.07 -11.91
CA GLY A 95 4.29 9.99 -11.49
C GLY A 95 4.56 10.06 -10.01
N PHE A 96 3.99 9.17 -9.23
CA PHE A 96 4.30 9.12 -7.80
C PHE A 96 5.73 8.60 -7.63
N GLU A 97 6.49 9.27 -6.78
CA GLU A 97 7.90 8.97 -6.67
C GLU A 97 8.21 7.69 -5.92
N ASN A 98 7.43 7.39 -4.91
CA ASN A 98 7.79 6.27 -4.06
C ASN A 98 6.59 5.49 -3.50
N PRO A 99 5.83 4.81 -4.37
CA PRO A 99 4.81 3.89 -3.87
C PRO A 99 5.51 2.60 -3.44
N VAL A 100 5.21 2.14 -2.22
CA VAL A 100 5.84 0.95 -1.65
C VAL A 100 4.75 -0.09 -1.38
N ASN A 101 4.92 -1.28 -1.93
CA ASN A 101 4.01 -2.38 -1.70
C ASN A 101 4.38 -3.10 -0.41
N VAL A 102 3.37 -3.51 0.38
CA VAL A 102 3.62 -4.30 1.58
C VAL A 102 3.21 -5.74 1.29
N TYR A 103 4.17 -6.66 1.35
CA TYR A 103 3.91 -8.07 1.09
C TYR A 103 2.88 -8.63 2.07
N GLY A 104 2.11 -9.58 1.60
CA GLY A 104 1.18 -10.32 2.46
C GLY A 104 -0.01 -9.53 2.94
N GLY A 105 0.01 -8.22 2.79
CA GLY A 105 -1.11 -7.36 3.14
C GLY A 105 -1.56 -7.48 4.58
N PHE A 106 -2.79 -7.06 4.83
CA PHE A 106 -3.33 -7.02 6.18
C PHE A 106 -3.35 -8.39 6.85
N ASN A 107 -3.53 -9.45 6.05
CA ASN A 107 -3.56 -10.81 6.60
C ASN A 107 -2.27 -11.15 7.34
N GLN A 108 -1.16 -10.56 6.94
CA GLN A 108 0.12 -10.77 7.61
C GLN A 108 0.43 -9.63 8.58
N ILE A 109 0.06 -8.41 8.23
CA ILE A 109 0.32 -7.25 9.08
C ILE A 109 -0.31 -7.43 10.46
N LYS A 110 -1.52 -7.97 10.53
CA LYS A 110 -2.21 -8.15 11.80
C LYS A 110 -1.51 -9.11 12.74
N ASN A 111 -0.59 -9.92 12.22
CA ASN A 111 0.20 -10.85 13.04
C ASN A 111 1.50 -10.22 13.51
N THR A 112 1.75 -8.96 13.16
CA THR A 112 2.92 -8.23 13.62
C THR A 112 2.53 -7.34 14.79
N SER A 113 3.49 -6.57 15.27
CA SER A 113 3.22 -5.62 16.35
C SER A 113 2.71 -4.28 15.86
N ALA A 114 2.37 -4.15 14.58
CA ALA A 114 1.81 -2.92 14.04
C ALA A 114 0.50 -2.59 14.77
N PRO A 115 0.25 -1.31 15.09
CA PRO A 115 -0.98 -0.95 15.80
C PRO A 115 -2.18 -1.05 14.86
N ILE A 116 -3.20 -1.78 15.33
CA ILE A 116 -4.41 -2.04 14.54
C ILE A 116 -5.59 -1.45 15.28
N GLU A 117 -6.46 -0.75 14.55
CA GLU A 117 -7.73 -0.26 15.09
C GLU A 117 -8.84 -1.21 14.65
N VAL A 118 -9.69 -1.59 15.59
CA VAL A 118 -10.80 -2.49 15.33
C VAL A 118 -12.07 -1.70 15.63
N SER A 119 -13.08 -1.82 14.77
CA SER A 119 -14.32 -1.09 15.00
C SER A 119 -14.99 -1.60 16.27
N ALA A 120 -15.79 -0.72 16.89
CA ALA A 120 -16.51 -1.10 18.13
C ALA A 120 -17.41 -2.29 17.85
N GLU A 121 -18.01 -2.34 16.68
CA GLU A 121 -18.89 -3.46 16.34
C GLU A 121 -18.12 -4.76 16.20
N ALA A 122 -16.95 -4.70 15.60
CA ALA A 122 -16.15 -5.89 15.41
C ALA A 122 -15.61 -6.40 16.74
N SER A 123 -15.38 -5.50 17.70
CA SER A 123 -14.85 -5.93 18.99
C SER A 123 -15.94 -6.39 19.94
N ALA A 124 -17.16 -6.11 19.61
CA ALA A 124 -18.27 -6.58 20.43
C ALA A 124 -18.58 -8.03 20.10
#